data_37f8c81f1d746b58f4cede0e3448aef8
#
_entry.id   37f8c81f1d746b58f4cede0e3448aef8
#
_cell.length_a   1.000
_cell.length_b   1.000
_cell.length_c   1.000
_cell.angle_alpha   90.00
_cell.angle_beta   90.00
_cell.angle_gamma   90.00
#
_symmetry.space_group_name_H-M   'P 1'
#
loop_
_entity.id
_entity.type
_entity.pdbx_description
1 polymer ?
#
loop_
_entity_poly.entity_id
_entity_poly.type
_entity_poly.pdbx_seq_one_letter_code
_entity_poly.pdbx_strand_id
1 'polypeptide(L)'
;MEHTDKDSAAQWTVADLERDRSWVFDVDSKTRNYLADLAKHAYDQDRALLDYRRDDFDFGPAGPMIARAMEEALHGRGLAVVRGLPRQGLSEKEFELLNWAIGLHAGVARPQGRATQYISQVRNIGTDYRSASGRGFSSDAKLDFHADGADLATLGCCLRQVIPTRL
;
A
#
# COMPACT_ATOMS: atom_id res chain seq x y z
N MET A 1 -19.47 26.06 23.27
CA MET A 1 -19.43 25.02 22.22
C MET A 1 -18.34 24.08 22.66
N GLU A 2 -18.73 23.06 23.41
CA GLU A 2 -17.81 22.06 23.99
C GLU A 2 -17.22 21.23 22.86
N HIS A 3 -15.93 21.38 22.61
CA HIS A 3 -15.15 20.37 21.88
C HIS A 3 -15.10 19.14 22.77
N THR A 4 -15.98 18.20 22.54
CA THR A 4 -15.78 16.84 23.03
C THR A 4 -14.53 16.30 22.37
N ASP A 5 -13.45 16.29 23.12
CA ASP A 5 -12.20 15.60 22.82
C ASP A 5 -12.55 14.11 22.74
N LYS A 6 -12.99 13.66 21.57
CA LYS A 6 -13.05 12.23 21.29
C LYS A 6 -11.59 11.81 21.23
N ASP A 7 -11.16 10.96 22.16
CA ASP A 7 -9.92 10.19 22.04
C ASP A 7 -9.87 9.62 20.62
N SER A 8 -9.22 10.35 19.73
CA SER A 8 -9.16 9.96 18.33
C SER A 8 -8.29 8.71 18.26
N ALA A 9 -8.84 7.63 17.71
CA ALA A 9 -8.09 6.40 17.46
C ALA A 9 -6.78 6.65 16.69
N ALA A 10 -6.70 7.79 16.00
CA ALA A 10 -5.52 8.26 15.29
C ALA A 10 -4.43 8.90 16.19
N GLN A 11 -4.69 9.09 17.49
CA GLN A 11 -3.70 9.59 18.44
C GLN A 11 -3.02 8.40 19.14
N TRP A 12 -1.85 8.02 18.66
CA TRP A 12 -1.09 6.88 19.21
C TRP A 12 0.39 7.19 19.30
N THR A 13 1.06 6.48 20.20
CA THR A 13 2.52 6.45 20.35
C THR A 13 3.07 5.12 19.86
N VAL A 14 4.39 5.02 19.71
CA VAL A 14 5.05 3.75 19.37
C VAL A 14 4.70 2.66 20.39
N ALA A 15 4.66 3.00 21.70
CA ALA A 15 4.30 2.05 22.74
C ALA A 15 2.85 1.53 22.61
N ASP A 16 1.93 2.35 22.11
CA ASP A 16 0.55 1.95 21.86
C ASP A 16 0.48 0.96 20.70
N LEU A 17 1.22 1.21 19.63
CA LEU A 17 1.30 0.30 18.47
C LEU A 17 1.99 -1.03 18.78
N GLU A 18 2.95 -1.03 19.72
CA GLU A 18 3.62 -2.26 20.19
C GLU A 18 2.71 -3.09 21.09
N ARG A 19 1.92 -2.44 21.94
CA ARG A 19 1.00 -3.09 22.88
C ARG A 19 -0.21 -3.68 22.19
N ASP A 20 -0.78 -2.97 21.22
CA ASP A 20 -1.93 -3.40 20.43
C ASP A 20 -1.57 -3.45 18.95
N ARG A 21 -1.48 -4.66 18.41
CA ARG A 21 -1.12 -4.93 17.03
C ARG A 21 -2.33 -5.24 16.13
N SER A 22 -3.52 -4.86 16.52
CA SER A 22 -4.74 -5.09 15.74
C SER A 22 -4.77 -4.38 14.39
N TRP A 23 -3.85 -3.42 14.17
CA TRP A 23 -3.59 -2.75 12.89
C TRP A 23 -2.75 -3.58 11.91
N VAL A 24 -2.25 -4.76 12.34
CA VAL A 24 -1.48 -5.68 11.50
C VAL A 24 -2.33 -6.88 11.13
N PHE A 25 -2.52 -7.10 9.84
CA PHE A 25 -3.34 -8.16 9.26
C PHE A 25 -2.45 -9.18 8.58
N ASP A 26 -2.45 -10.41 9.07
CA ASP A 26 -1.64 -11.49 8.52
C ASP A 26 -2.41 -12.32 7.51
N VAL A 27 -1.86 -12.48 6.32
CA VAL A 27 -2.39 -13.33 5.25
C VAL A 27 -1.90 -14.76 5.47
N ASP A 28 -2.82 -15.68 5.72
CA ASP A 28 -2.50 -17.11 5.82
C ASP A 28 -2.09 -17.69 4.45
N SER A 29 -1.54 -18.91 4.47
CA SER A 29 -1.01 -19.55 3.26
C SER A 29 -2.08 -19.84 2.21
N LYS A 30 -3.31 -20.22 2.61
CA LYS A 30 -4.40 -20.50 1.69
C LYS A 30 -4.89 -19.23 1.01
N THR A 31 -5.07 -18.18 1.78
CA THR A 31 -5.46 -16.85 1.28
C THR A 31 -4.38 -16.27 0.38
N ARG A 32 -3.10 -16.46 0.73
CA ARG A 32 -1.97 -16.03 -0.11
C ARG A 32 -1.96 -16.72 -1.46
N ASN A 33 -2.19 -18.02 -1.51
CA ASN A 33 -2.27 -18.75 -2.77
C ASN A 33 -3.42 -18.27 -3.62
N TYR A 34 -4.59 -18.06 -3.01
CA TYR A 34 -5.75 -17.48 -3.71
C TYR A 34 -5.43 -16.13 -4.35
N LEU A 35 -4.79 -15.22 -3.59
CA LEU A 35 -4.40 -13.90 -4.11
C LEU A 35 -3.34 -13.98 -5.21
N ALA A 36 -2.44 -14.96 -5.14
CA ALA A 36 -1.47 -15.19 -6.21
C ALA A 36 -2.15 -15.66 -7.50
N ASP A 37 -3.09 -16.58 -7.39
CA ASP A 37 -3.85 -17.08 -8.53
C ASP A 37 -4.75 -15.98 -9.11
N LEU A 38 -5.40 -15.18 -8.27
CA LEU A 38 -6.17 -14.01 -8.68
C LEU A 38 -5.33 -13.04 -9.51
N ALA A 39 -4.14 -12.66 -9.02
CA ALA A 39 -3.27 -11.72 -9.72
C ALA A 39 -2.81 -12.25 -11.08
N LYS A 40 -2.44 -13.55 -11.16
CA LYS A 40 -2.03 -14.19 -12.42
C LYS A 40 -3.16 -14.29 -13.43
N HIS A 41 -4.36 -14.70 -13.01
CA HIS A 41 -5.49 -14.85 -13.92
C HIS A 41 -6.05 -13.51 -14.39
N ALA A 42 -6.00 -12.48 -13.55
CA ALA A 42 -6.48 -11.15 -13.91
C ALA A 42 -5.49 -10.37 -14.79
N TYR A 43 -4.19 -10.70 -14.71
CA TYR A 43 -3.16 -9.97 -15.43
C TYR A 43 -3.23 -10.25 -16.94
N ASP A 44 -3.37 -9.18 -17.71
CA ASP A 44 -3.29 -9.15 -19.16
C ASP A 44 -2.23 -8.11 -19.57
N GLN A 45 -1.22 -8.56 -20.30
CA GLN A 45 -0.10 -7.70 -20.74
C GLN A 45 -0.54 -6.61 -21.72
N ASP A 46 -1.65 -6.83 -22.44
CA ASP A 46 -2.18 -5.92 -23.46
C ASP A 46 -3.24 -4.97 -22.89
N ARG A 47 -3.63 -5.16 -21.63
CA ARG A 47 -4.61 -4.32 -20.94
C ARG A 47 -3.93 -3.21 -20.13
N ALA A 48 -4.31 -1.95 -20.37
CA ALA A 48 -3.79 -0.85 -19.60
C ALA A 48 -4.28 -0.89 -18.15
N LEU A 49 -3.44 -0.47 -17.19
CA LEU A 49 -3.75 -0.51 -15.75
C LEU A 49 -5.08 0.23 -15.43
N LEU A 50 -5.35 1.33 -16.13
CA LEU A 50 -6.55 2.15 -15.90
C LEU A 50 -7.84 1.53 -16.47
N ASP A 51 -7.73 0.49 -17.27
CA ASP A 51 -8.89 -0.22 -17.81
C ASP A 51 -9.43 -1.29 -16.86
N TYR A 52 -8.64 -1.64 -15.83
CA TYR A 52 -9.10 -2.53 -14.78
C TYR A 52 -10.10 -1.84 -13.88
N ARG A 53 -11.15 -2.57 -13.50
CA ARG A 53 -12.24 -2.12 -12.62
C ARG A 53 -12.25 -2.94 -11.34
N ARG A 54 -12.87 -2.42 -10.30
CA ARG A 54 -13.07 -3.12 -9.04
C ARG A 54 -13.66 -4.53 -9.22
N ASP A 55 -14.63 -4.65 -10.12
CA ASP A 55 -15.38 -5.89 -10.35
C ASP A 55 -14.56 -6.94 -11.13
N ASP A 56 -13.39 -6.58 -11.65
CA ASP A 56 -12.44 -7.55 -12.22
C ASP A 56 -11.75 -8.39 -11.14
N PHE A 57 -11.88 -8.02 -9.86
CA PHE A 57 -11.15 -8.63 -8.76
C PHE A 57 -12.08 -9.09 -7.64
N ASP A 58 -12.32 -10.40 -7.58
CA ASP A 58 -12.96 -11.02 -6.41
C ASP A 58 -11.87 -11.47 -5.42
N PHE A 59 -11.75 -10.79 -4.31
CA PHE A 59 -10.77 -11.14 -3.28
C PHE A 59 -11.16 -12.38 -2.46
N GLY A 60 -12.35 -12.95 -2.69
CA GLY A 60 -12.78 -14.18 -2.02
C GLY A 60 -12.50 -14.19 -0.52
N PRO A 61 -11.72 -15.17 -0.01
CA PRO A 61 -11.43 -15.28 1.42
C PRO A 61 -10.59 -14.11 1.98
N ALA A 62 -9.88 -13.34 1.13
CA ALA A 62 -9.11 -12.18 1.54
C ALA A 62 -9.97 -10.91 1.70
N GLY A 63 -11.13 -10.86 1.06
CA GLY A 63 -11.99 -9.67 1.00
C GLY A 63 -12.32 -9.06 2.36
N PRO A 64 -12.82 -9.83 3.33
CA PRO A 64 -13.14 -9.30 4.66
C PRO A 64 -11.92 -8.74 5.41
N MET A 65 -10.76 -9.36 5.25
CA MET A 65 -9.51 -8.89 5.88
C MET A 65 -9.04 -7.57 5.23
N ILE A 66 -9.06 -7.49 3.91
CA ILE A 66 -8.68 -6.28 3.17
C ILE A 66 -9.63 -5.13 3.53
N ALA A 67 -10.93 -5.37 3.58
CA ALA A 67 -11.92 -4.37 3.99
C ALA A 67 -11.64 -3.83 5.41
N ARG A 68 -11.32 -4.71 6.37
CA ARG A 68 -10.95 -4.30 7.73
C ARG A 68 -9.66 -3.50 7.79
N ALA A 69 -8.65 -3.87 6.98
CA ALA A 69 -7.41 -3.12 6.90
C ALA A 69 -7.64 -1.71 6.34
N MET A 70 -8.50 -1.57 5.34
CA MET A 70 -8.89 -0.27 4.79
C MET A 70 -9.66 0.58 5.81
N GLU A 71 -10.60 -0.04 6.54
CA GLU A 71 -11.36 0.63 7.59
C GLU A 71 -10.45 1.14 8.71
N GLU A 72 -9.46 0.33 9.14
CA GLU A 72 -8.48 0.74 10.13
C GLU A 72 -7.61 1.91 9.65
N ALA A 73 -7.22 1.89 8.37
CA ALA A 73 -6.43 2.97 7.79
C ALA A 73 -7.21 4.26 7.57
N LEU A 74 -8.51 4.18 7.22
CA LEU A 74 -9.33 5.35 6.92
C LEU A 74 -9.99 5.95 8.18
N HIS A 75 -10.43 5.11 9.09
CA HIS A 75 -11.32 5.52 10.20
C HIS A 75 -10.80 5.09 11.58
N GLY A 76 -9.75 4.28 11.62
CA GLY A 76 -9.10 3.84 12.85
C GLY A 76 -7.86 4.66 13.17
N ARG A 77 -6.72 4.00 13.30
CA ARG A 77 -5.43 4.63 13.64
C ARG A 77 -4.79 5.46 12.54
N GLY A 78 -5.35 5.46 11.33
CA GLY A 78 -4.76 6.12 10.16
C GLY A 78 -3.65 5.30 9.48
N LEU A 79 -3.48 4.06 9.88
CA LEU A 79 -2.53 3.14 9.25
C LEU A 79 -2.98 1.67 9.41
N ALA A 80 -2.61 0.83 8.45
CA ALA A 80 -2.75 -0.61 8.52
C ALA A 80 -1.60 -1.30 7.79
N VAL A 81 -1.21 -2.47 8.25
CA VAL A 81 -0.19 -3.29 7.57
C VAL A 81 -0.78 -4.66 7.23
N VAL A 82 -0.78 -5.00 5.96
CA VAL A 82 -1.14 -6.34 5.48
C VAL A 82 0.14 -7.11 5.20
N ARG A 83 0.44 -8.12 6.01
CA ARG A 83 1.65 -8.95 5.90
C ARG A 83 1.35 -10.26 5.18
N GLY A 84 2.30 -10.71 4.39
CA GLY A 84 2.23 -12.01 3.75
C GLY A 84 1.44 -12.01 2.44
N LEU A 85 1.23 -10.86 1.81
CA LEU A 85 0.77 -10.81 0.42
C LEU A 85 1.70 -11.64 -0.48
N PRO A 86 1.16 -12.28 -1.53
CA PRO A 86 1.97 -13.09 -2.43
C PRO A 86 2.97 -12.22 -3.18
N ARG A 87 4.25 -12.58 -3.08
CA ARG A 87 5.31 -11.96 -3.86
C ARG A 87 6.10 -13.00 -4.64
N GLN A 88 6.39 -14.14 -4.00
CA GLN A 88 7.05 -15.25 -4.68
C GLN A 88 6.12 -15.86 -5.72
N GLY A 89 6.65 -16.07 -6.92
CA GLY A 89 5.91 -16.64 -8.03
C GLY A 89 4.99 -15.64 -8.77
N LEU A 90 5.04 -14.36 -8.43
CA LEU A 90 4.46 -13.26 -9.21
C LEU A 90 5.57 -12.46 -9.89
N SER A 91 5.33 -12.03 -11.12
CA SER A 91 6.11 -10.97 -11.77
C SER A 91 5.90 -9.62 -11.05
N GLU A 92 6.74 -8.63 -11.36
CA GLU A 92 6.54 -7.27 -10.84
C GLU A 92 5.20 -6.69 -11.28
N LYS A 93 4.77 -6.99 -12.51
CA LYS A 93 3.51 -6.48 -13.07
C LYS A 93 2.27 -7.13 -12.46
N GLU A 94 2.31 -8.42 -12.19
CA GLU A 94 1.22 -9.10 -11.47
C GLU A 94 1.10 -8.59 -10.03
N PHE A 95 2.22 -8.32 -9.36
CA PHE A 95 2.19 -7.74 -8.02
C PHE A 95 1.73 -6.27 -8.03
N GLU A 96 2.14 -5.48 -9.03
CA GLU A 96 1.66 -4.12 -9.25
C GLU A 96 0.13 -4.11 -9.44
N LEU A 97 -0.39 -5.06 -10.25
CA LEU A 97 -1.82 -5.23 -10.47
C LEU A 97 -2.56 -5.61 -9.17
N LEU A 98 -1.99 -6.50 -8.35
CA LEU A 98 -2.59 -6.84 -7.06
C LEU A 98 -2.68 -5.62 -6.14
N ASN A 99 -1.63 -4.79 -6.07
CA ASN A 99 -1.65 -3.56 -5.29
C ASN A 99 -2.69 -2.56 -5.84
N TRP A 100 -2.80 -2.45 -7.17
CA TRP A 100 -3.82 -1.66 -7.84
C TRP A 100 -5.23 -2.12 -7.50
N ALA A 101 -5.48 -3.43 -7.56
CA ALA A 101 -6.76 -4.04 -7.22
C ALA A 101 -7.19 -3.72 -5.78
N ILE A 102 -6.26 -3.80 -4.83
CA ILE A 102 -6.49 -3.42 -3.43
C ILE A 102 -6.92 -1.95 -3.36
N GLY A 103 -6.22 -1.05 -4.05
CA GLY A 103 -6.55 0.37 -4.10
C GLY A 103 -7.94 0.64 -4.69
N LEU A 104 -8.34 -0.07 -5.74
CA LEU A 104 -9.68 0.05 -6.35
C LEU A 104 -10.82 -0.33 -5.39
N HIS A 105 -10.55 -1.19 -4.41
CA HIS A 105 -11.53 -1.55 -3.38
C HIS A 105 -11.59 -0.51 -2.25
N ALA A 106 -10.56 0.32 -2.09
CA ALA A 106 -10.52 1.41 -1.13
C ALA A 106 -11.20 2.69 -1.66
N GLY A 107 -11.15 2.92 -2.98
CA GLY A 107 -11.71 4.16 -3.54
C GLY A 107 -11.30 4.42 -4.99
N VAL A 108 -11.24 5.69 -5.35
CA VAL A 108 -10.88 6.17 -6.68
C VAL A 108 -9.41 6.55 -6.70
N ALA A 109 -8.66 5.95 -7.63
CA ALA A 109 -7.24 6.24 -7.78
C ALA A 109 -6.99 7.70 -8.20
N ARG A 110 -5.99 8.33 -7.58
CA ARG A 110 -5.51 9.67 -7.95
C ARG A 110 -4.12 9.61 -8.57
N PRO A 111 -3.81 10.46 -9.57
CA PRO A 111 -2.48 10.55 -10.12
C PRO A 111 -1.45 10.92 -9.03
N GLN A 112 -0.34 10.17 -8.97
CA GLN A 112 0.75 10.41 -8.01
C GLN A 112 1.81 11.39 -8.54
N GLY A 113 1.73 11.77 -9.79
CA GLY A 113 2.70 12.63 -10.44
C GLY A 113 2.09 13.37 -11.63
N ARG A 114 2.71 13.22 -12.80
CA ARG A 114 2.11 13.74 -14.03
C ARG A 114 0.82 12.99 -14.32
N ALA A 115 -0.11 13.62 -15.03
CA ALA A 115 -1.52 13.27 -15.22
C ALA A 115 -1.88 11.79 -15.51
N THR A 116 -0.90 10.95 -15.82
CA THR A 116 -1.12 9.53 -16.15
C THR A 116 -0.37 8.56 -15.22
N GLN A 117 0.33 9.06 -14.22
CA GLN A 117 1.12 8.23 -13.31
C GLN A 117 0.35 7.98 -12.01
N TYR A 118 -0.26 6.81 -11.89
CA TYR A 118 -1.06 6.41 -10.72
C TYR A 118 -0.29 5.52 -9.76
N ILE A 119 0.71 4.78 -10.24
CA ILE A 119 1.63 3.99 -9.42
C ILE A 119 3.04 4.48 -9.67
N SER A 120 3.81 4.69 -8.61
CA SER A 120 5.22 5.06 -8.67
C SER A 120 6.07 3.97 -8.04
N GLN A 121 7.13 3.59 -8.74
CA GLN A 121 8.11 2.67 -8.16
C GLN A 121 9.04 3.45 -7.21
N VAL A 122 9.08 3.04 -5.95
CA VAL A 122 10.02 3.58 -4.96
C VAL A 122 11.34 2.84 -5.11
N ARG A 123 12.32 3.48 -5.77
CA ARG A 123 13.66 2.90 -6.00
C ARG A 123 14.71 4.00 -5.93
N ASN A 124 15.81 3.76 -5.25
CA ASN A 124 16.96 4.64 -5.36
C ASN A 124 17.59 4.50 -6.75
N ILE A 125 17.48 5.54 -7.55
CA ILE A 125 18.12 5.66 -8.87
C ILE A 125 19.20 6.75 -8.89
N GLY A 126 19.66 7.16 -7.71
CA GLY A 126 20.74 8.14 -7.56
C GLY A 126 20.33 9.59 -7.78
N THR A 127 19.04 9.92 -7.73
CA THR A 127 18.59 11.31 -7.84
C THR A 127 18.87 12.07 -6.55
N ASP A 128 19.32 13.34 -6.69
CA ASP A 128 19.36 14.26 -5.56
C ASP A 128 17.92 14.69 -5.21
N TYR A 129 17.44 14.24 -4.07
CA TYR A 129 16.10 14.57 -3.54
C TYR A 129 15.82 16.08 -3.48
N ARG A 130 16.85 16.89 -3.21
CA ARG A 130 16.74 18.35 -3.06
C ARG A 130 16.89 19.13 -4.36
N SER A 131 17.17 18.46 -5.47
CA SER A 131 17.22 19.10 -6.78
C SER A 131 15.79 19.47 -7.25
N ALA A 132 15.69 20.43 -8.16
CA ALA A 132 14.40 20.88 -8.72
C ALA A 132 13.59 19.74 -9.39
N SER A 133 14.27 18.71 -9.89
CA SER A 133 13.65 17.50 -10.48
C SER A 133 13.65 16.30 -9.56
N GLY A 134 14.27 16.40 -8.36
CA GLY A 134 14.37 15.32 -7.40
C GLY A 134 13.00 14.94 -6.84
N ARG A 135 12.85 13.65 -6.56
CA ARG A 135 11.67 13.09 -5.87
C ARG A 135 12.15 12.17 -4.76
N GLY A 136 11.51 12.23 -3.60
CA GLY A 136 11.88 11.42 -2.45
C GLY A 136 11.86 9.92 -2.73
N PHE A 137 10.93 9.46 -3.55
CA PHE A 137 10.81 8.04 -3.93
C PHE A 137 11.91 7.53 -4.86
N SER A 138 12.77 8.42 -5.39
CA SER A 138 13.86 8.08 -6.32
C SER A 138 15.27 8.23 -5.71
N SER A 139 15.35 8.45 -4.41
CA SER A 139 16.63 8.62 -3.68
C SER A 139 16.64 7.76 -2.40
N ASP A 140 17.81 7.61 -1.79
CA ASP A 140 17.99 7.00 -0.47
C ASP A 140 18.06 8.05 0.66
N ALA A 141 17.78 9.31 0.34
CA ALA A 141 17.76 10.37 1.32
C ALA A 141 16.64 10.17 2.35
N LYS A 142 16.90 10.56 3.59
CA LYS A 142 15.86 10.63 4.60
C LYS A 142 14.80 11.63 4.15
N LEU A 143 13.56 11.14 4.04
CA LEU A 143 12.42 12.00 3.77
C LEU A 143 12.01 12.76 5.03
N ASP A 144 11.71 14.03 4.85
CA ASP A 144 11.07 14.83 5.89
C ASP A 144 9.61 14.38 6.09
N PHE A 145 9.05 14.68 7.25
CA PHE A 145 7.62 14.43 7.51
C PHE A 145 6.79 15.18 6.49
N HIS A 146 5.88 14.49 5.86
CA HIS A 146 5.00 15.03 4.82
C HIS A 146 3.62 14.36 4.91
N ALA A 147 2.66 14.91 4.22
CA ALA A 147 1.37 14.31 3.96
C ALA A 147 1.25 14.06 2.45
N ASP A 148 0.70 12.92 2.09
CA ASP A 148 0.35 12.62 0.70
C ASP A 148 -0.90 13.40 0.28
N GLY A 149 -1.03 13.70 -1.00
CA GLY A 149 -2.17 14.45 -1.54
C GLY A 149 -3.43 13.59 -1.78
N ALA A 150 -3.60 12.49 -1.04
CA ALA A 150 -4.71 11.56 -1.15
C ALA A 150 -5.21 11.18 0.25
N ASP A 151 -6.47 10.74 0.36
CA ASP A 151 -7.06 10.31 1.64
C ASP A 151 -6.44 9.00 2.13
N LEU A 152 -5.97 8.16 1.19
CA LEU A 152 -5.28 6.90 1.46
C LEU A 152 -4.14 6.70 0.47
N ALA A 153 -2.95 6.36 0.98
CA ALA A 153 -1.81 5.89 0.19
C ALA A 153 -1.55 4.41 0.46
N THR A 154 -1.34 3.61 -0.58
CA THR A 154 -0.98 2.20 -0.46
C THR A 154 0.46 1.97 -0.92
N LEU A 155 1.25 1.25 -0.13
CA LEU A 155 2.63 0.90 -0.45
C LEU A 155 2.78 -0.62 -0.52
N GLY A 156 3.07 -1.14 -1.72
CA GLY A 156 3.37 -2.55 -1.93
C GLY A 156 4.89 -2.81 -1.91
N CYS A 157 5.38 -3.61 -0.97
CA CYS A 157 6.79 -3.96 -0.89
C CYS A 157 7.11 -5.14 -1.80
N CYS A 158 7.75 -4.89 -2.95
CA CYS A 158 8.17 -5.92 -3.90
C CYS A 158 9.49 -6.61 -3.52
N LEU A 159 10.43 -5.85 -2.94
CA LEU A 159 11.75 -6.33 -2.58
C LEU A 159 12.08 -5.86 -1.16
N ARG A 160 12.49 -6.78 -0.31
CA ARG A 160 13.05 -6.42 0.99
C ARG A 160 14.54 -6.11 0.79
N GLN A 161 14.88 -4.84 0.74
CA GLN A 161 16.27 -4.45 0.88
C GLN A 161 16.69 -4.64 2.33
N VAL A 162 17.58 -5.58 2.60
CA VAL A 162 18.24 -5.69 3.90
C VAL A 162 19.25 -4.53 3.95
N ILE A 163 18.90 -3.48 4.64
CA ILE A 163 19.87 -2.43 4.95
C ILE A 163 20.86 -3.06 5.96
N PRO A 164 22.16 -3.19 5.62
CA PRO A 164 23.13 -3.65 6.61
C PRO A 164 23.09 -2.68 7.79
N THR A 165 22.79 -3.17 8.97
CA THR A 165 22.94 -2.39 10.20
C THR A 165 24.42 -1.99 10.26
N ARG A 166 24.73 -0.73 10.04
CA ARG A 166 26.08 -0.24 10.35
C ARG A 166 26.20 -0.28 11.85
N LEU A 167 27.05 -1.21 12.32
CA LEU A 167 27.57 -1.24 13.68
C LEU A 167 28.38 0.02 13.97
#